data_74395d210317120218dcbcea2cc21fbd
#
_entry.id   74395d210317120218dcbcea2cc21fbd
#
_cell.length_a   1.000
_cell.length_b   1.000
_cell.length_c   1.000
_cell.angle_alpha   90.00
_cell.angle_beta   90.00
_cell.angle_gamma   90.00
#
_symmetry.space_group_name_H-M   'P 1'
#
loop_
_entity.id
_entity.type
_entity.pdbx_description
1 polymer ?
#
loop_
_entity_poly.entity_id
_entity_poly.type
_entity_poly.pdbx_seq_one_letter_code
_entity_poly.pdbx_strand_id
1 'polypeptide(L)'
;LNQLYKLTPVQSSFGVNNNVLVNNVPMLLSLKEIINLYVDHQIDVIKRRTAYDLREDEKRAHILEGLKIALDNIDRIVEIIKTSRTDEEILTKFNDEFGIDEKQGEAILSMQLRRLSGLSYEKICAELDELYKEIIDLKDILANHSRVLEIIKNELTAIKDKYNDPRRTEIIDGEIDVDDEDLISVEDVIISLSSNGYIKRLPVNTYKTQNRGGRGIKGMTLNEDDIIDQNITMSTHCLLYTSPSPRD
;
A
#
# COMPACT_ATOMS: atom_id res chain seq x y z
N LEU A 1 -6.39 -19.19 29.44
CA LEU A 1 -6.24 -18.49 28.17
C LEU A 1 -5.61 -19.44 27.13
N ASN A 2 -4.47 -20.11 27.46
CA ASN A 2 -3.75 -21.01 26.55
C ASN A 2 -4.61 -22.15 26.02
N GLN A 3 -5.49 -22.73 26.88
CA GLN A 3 -6.45 -23.75 26.44
C GLN A 3 -7.44 -23.22 25.37
N LEU A 4 -7.84 -21.95 25.42
CA LEU A 4 -8.68 -21.35 24.41
C LEU A 4 -7.92 -21.23 23.09
N TYR A 5 -6.66 -20.82 23.12
CA TYR A 5 -5.84 -20.74 21.92
C TYR A 5 -5.61 -22.10 21.26
N LYS A 6 -5.36 -23.14 22.05
CA LYS A 6 -5.07 -24.48 21.51
C LYS A 6 -6.32 -25.25 21.07
N LEU A 7 -7.42 -25.15 21.85
CA LEU A 7 -8.61 -25.96 21.63
C LEU A 7 -9.72 -25.29 20.82
N THR A 8 -9.54 -23.99 20.47
CA THR A 8 -10.54 -23.25 19.70
C THR A 8 -9.87 -22.44 18.57
N PRO A 9 -10.61 -22.07 17.50
CA PRO A 9 -10.07 -21.27 16.42
C PRO A 9 -9.99 -19.76 16.74
N VAL A 10 -9.75 -19.38 17.99
CA VAL A 10 -9.55 -17.99 18.41
C VAL A 10 -8.25 -17.42 17.84
N GLN A 11 -7.24 -18.28 17.70
CA GLN A 11 -6.00 -17.98 17.01
C GLN A 11 -5.91 -18.82 15.74
N SER A 12 -5.67 -18.16 14.61
CA SER A 12 -5.52 -18.82 13.32
C SER A 12 -4.37 -18.22 12.56
N SER A 13 -3.67 -19.03 11.78
CA SER A 13 -2.66 -18.58 10.84
C SER A 13 -3.28 -18.30 9.48
N PHE A 14 -2.82 -17.23 8.83
CA PHE A 14 -3.19 -16.89 7.48
C PHE A 14 -1.95 -16.80 6.60
N GLY A 15 -1.84 -17.70 5.64
CA GLY A 15 -0.77 -17.67 4.64
C GLY A 15 -1.03 -16.58 3.60
N VAL A 16 -0.19 -15.55 3.58
CA VAL A 16 -0.33 -14.44 2.61
C VAL A 16 0.24 -14.86 1.27
N ASN A 17 -0.64 -15.12 0.30
CA ASN A 17 -0.30 -15.39 -1.10
C ASN A 17 -0.86 -14.28 -1.98
N ASN A 18 -0.05 -13.24 -2.25
CA ASN A 18 -0.47 -12.13 -3.09
C ASN A 18 -0.26 -12.48 -4.57
N ASN A 19 -1.31 -12.94 -5.21
CA ASN A 19 -1.29 -13.20 -6.65
C ASN A 19 -1.81 -11.95 -7.38
N VAL A 20 -0.93 -11.30 -8.14
CA VAL A 20 -1.18 -10.01 -8.79
C VAL A 20 -0.90 -10.13 -10.29
N LEU A 21 -1.69 -9.40 -11.10
CA LEU A 21 -1.45 -9.30 -12.54
C LEU A 21 -0.48 -8.16 -12.82
N VAL A 22 0.69 -8.51 -13.37
CA VAL A 22 1.68 -7.55 -13.84
C VAL A 22 1.79 -7.71 -15.36
N ASN A 23 1.47 -6.68 -16.12
CA ASN A 23 1.44 -6.71 -17.59
C ASN A 23 0.64 -7.91 -18.14
N ASN A 24 -0.51 -8.20 -17.56
CA ASN A 24 -1.40 -9.32 -17.86
C ASN A 24 -0.84 -10.71 -17.55
N VAL A 25 0.28 -10.80 -16.82
CA VAL A 25 0.85 -12.07 -16.36
C VAL A 25 0.61 -12.21 -14.85
N PRO A 26 0.01 -13.32 -14.37
CA PRO A 26 -0.16 -13.56 -12.94
C PRO A 26 1.19 -13.87 -12.29
N MET A 27 1.52 -13.15 -11.23
CA MET A 27 2.77 -13.32 -10.47
C MET A 27 2.48 -13.33 -8.96
N LEU A 28 3.20 -14.18 -8.25
CA LEU A 28 3.20 -14.18 -6.79
C LEU A 28 4.24 -13.18 -6.30
N LEU A 29 3.79 -12.15 -5.59
CA LEU A 29 4.64 -11.02 -5.20
C LEU A 29 4.56 -10.75 -3.70
N SER A 30 5.69 -10.30 -3.15
CA SER A 30 5.74 -9.73 -1.81
C SER A 30 5.05 -8.36 -1.77
N LEU A 31 4.64 -7.92 -0.57
CA LEU A 31 4.03 -6.58 -0.39
C LEU A 31 4.94 -5.46 -0.90
N LYS A 32 6.26 -5.57 -0.68
CA LYS A 32 7.24 -4.58 -1.16
C LYS A 32 7.25 -4.47 -2.69
N GLU A 33 7.23 -5.61 -3.37
CA GLU A 33 7.20 -5.65 -4.84
C GLU A 33 5.91 -5.05 -5.39
N ILE A 34 4.76 -5.35 -4.78
CA ILE A 34 3.48 -4.76 -5.17
C ILE A 34 3.50 -3.24 -5.03
N ILE A 35 4.05 -2.71 -3.92
CA ILE A 35 4.16 -1.26 -3.71
C ILE A 35 5.08 -0.63 -4.77
N ASN A 36 6.22 -1.25 -5.07
CA ASN A 36 7.14 -0.75 -6.09
C ASN A 36 6.47 -0.71 -7.47
N LEU A 37 5.82 -1.79 -7.88
CA LEU A 37 5.08 -1.86 -9.14
C LEU A 37 3.93 -0.83 -9.21
N TYR A 38 3.27 -0.57 -8.10
CA TYR A 38 2.26 0.49 -8.04
C TYR A 38 2.87 1.88 -8.26
N VAL A 39 4.03 2.17 -7.64
CA VAL A 39 4.74 3.44 -7.85
C VAL A 39 5.18 3.58 -9.30
N ASP A 40 5.73 2.53 -9.91
CA ASP A 40 6.13 2.52 -11.31
C ASP A 40 4.93 2.76 -12.24
N HIS A 41 3.78 2.16 -11.95
CA HIS A 41 2.54 2.41 -12.67
C HIS A 41 2.09 3.88 -12.54
N GLN A 42 2.15 4.45 -11.34
CA GLN A 42 1.81 5.86 -11.13
C GLN A 42 2.73 6.80 -11.90
N ILE A 43 4.03 6.50 -11.94
CA ILE A 43 5.00 7.26 -12.75
C ILE A 43 4.60 7.25 -14.24
N ASP A 44 4.24 6.09 -14.77
CA ASP A 44 3.82 5.96 -16.17
C ASP A 44 2.51 6.73 -16.44
N VAL A 45 1.54 6.62 -15.54
CA VAL A 45 0.25 7.35 -15.65
C VAL A 45 0.48 8.85 -15.64
N ILE A 46 1.29 9.39 -14.73
CA ILE A 46 1.58 10.83 -14.64
C ILE A 46 2.31 11.29 -15.91
N LYS A 47 3.32 10.56 -16.36
CA LYS A 47 4.03 10.91 -17.61
C LYS A 47 3.10 10.95 -18.81
N ARG A 48 2.20 9.99 -18.95
CA ARG A 48 1.22 9.96 -20.04
C ARG A 48 0.21 11.09 -19.94
N ARG A 49 -0.30 11.40 -18.74
CA ARG A 49 -1.18 12.53 -18.48
C ARG A 49 -0.49 13.83 -18.85
N THR A 50 0.68 14.10 -18.29
CA THR A 50 1.47 15.30 -18.55
C THR A 50 1.82 15.46 -20.04
N ALA A 51 2.16 14.37 -20.73
CA ALA A 51 2.44 14.42 -22.17
C ALA A 51 1.18 14.67 -23.02
N TYR A 52 0.02 14.28 -22.55
CA TYR A 52 -1.25 14.60 -23.19
C TYR A 52 -1.58 16.09 -23.01
N ASP A 53 -1.53 16.58 -21.77
CA ASP A 53 -1.82 17.98 -21.45
C ASP A 53 -0.86 18.91 -22.20
N LEU A 54 0.44 18.59 -22.21
CA LEU A 54 1.45 19.35 -23.00
C LEU A 54 1.08 19.45 -24.47
N ARG A 55 0.62 18.37 -25.08
CA ARG A 55 0.23 18.39 -26.52
C ARG A 55 -1.01 19.24 -26.78
N GLU A 56 -1.97 19.23 -25.88
CA GLU A 56 -3.18 20.05 -26.01
C GLU A 56 -2.84 21.54 -25.78
N ASP A 57 -2.00 21.87 -24.79
CA ASP A 57 -1.56 23.22 -24.52
C ASP A 57 -0.69 23.79 -25.67
N GLU A 58 0.22 22.97 -26.23
CA GLU A 58 1.01 23.38 -27.41
C GLU A 58 0.11 23.64 -28.64
N LYS A 59 -0.90 22.82 -28.86
CA LYS A 59 -1.89 23.08 -29.94
C LYS A 59 -2.67 24.38 -29.70
N ARG A 60 -3.07 24.61 -28.45
CA ARG A 60 -3.82 25.81 -28.08
C ARG A 60 -2.95 27.08 -28.23
N ALA A 61 -1.72 27.02 -27.72
CA ALA A 61 -0.75 28.10 -27.85
C ALA A 61 -0.47 28.41 -29.31
N HIS A 62 -0.28 27.41 -30.15
CA HIS A 62 -0.06 27.58 -31.59
C HIS A 62 -1.21 28.30 -32.27
N ILE A 63 -2.47 27.98 -31.95
CA ILE A 63 -3.63 28.71 -32.48
C ILE A 63 -3.64 30.15 -31.98
N LEU A 64 -3.38 30.40 -30.70
CA LEU A 64 -3.35 31.75 -30.12
C LEU A 64 -2.22 32.60 -30.69
N GLU A 65 -1.07 32.02 -31.01
CA GLU A 65 0.03 32.69 -31.71
C GLU A 65 -0.42 33.20 -33.09
N GLY A 66 -1.09 32.37 -33.86
CA GLY A 66 -1.66 32.77 -35.16
C GLY A 66 -2.70 33.90 -35.02
N LEU A 67 -3.58 33.78 -33.98
CA LEU A 67 -4.55 34.85 -33.71
C LEU A 67 -3.88 36.17 -33.29
N LYS A 68 -2.77 36.11 -32.51
CA LYS A 68 -1.99 37.29 -32.14
C LYS A 68 -1.37 37.97 -33.37
N ILE A 69 -0.71 37.18 -34.23
CA ILE A 69 -0.13 37.69 -35.50
C ILE A 69 -1.22 38.36 -36.36
N ALA A 70 -2.41 37.73 -36.43
CA ALA A 70 -3.53 38.28 -37.20
C ALA A 70 -4.07 39.59 -36.62
N LEU A 71 -4.13 39.73 -35.30
CA LEU A 71 -4.56 40.94 -34.63
C LEU A 71 -3.53 42.06 -34.74
N ASP A 72 -2.24 41.75 -34.71
CA ASP A 72 -1.15 42.73 -34.93
C ASP A 72 -1.15 43.30 -36.36
N ASN A 73 -1.66 42.50 -37.32
CA ASN A 73 -1.69 42.90 -38.75
C ASN A 73 -3.11 42.92 -39.31
N ILE A 74 -4.08 43.34 -38.50
CA ILE A 74 -5.53 43.21 -38.80
C ILE A 74 -5.94 43.85 -40.10
N ASP A 75 -5.42 45.04 -40.43
CA ASP A 75 -5.79 45.77 -41.65
C ASP A 75 -5.39 45.00 -42.92
N ARG A 76 -4.20 44.41 -42.92
CA ARG A 76 -3.70 43.59 -44.01
C ARG A 76 -4.43 42.25 -44.15
N ILE A 77 -4.74 41.62 -43.04
CA ILE A 77 -5.54 40.38 -42.97
C ILE A 77 -6.93 40.63 -43.59
N VAL A 78 -7.60 41.69 -43.19
CA VAL A 78 -8.90 42.09 -43.75
C VAL A 78 -8.82 42.41 -45.23
N GLU A 79 -7.75 43.04 -45.71
CA GLU A 79 -7.53 43.31 -47.12
C GLU A 79 -7.38 42.00 -47.92
N ILE A 80 -6.58 41.07 -47.45
CA ILE A 80 -6.42 39.75 -48.09
C ILE A 80 -7.76 38.99 -48.17
N ILE A 81 -8.54 38.99 -47.09
CA ILE A 81 -9.86 38.35 -47.07
C ILE A 81 -10.80 38.98 -48.10
N LYS A 82 -10.79 40.31 -48.25
CA LYS A 82 -11.65 41.04 -49.20
C LYS A 82 -11.24 40.85 -50.66
N THR A 83 -9.94 40.68 -50.92
CA THR A 83 -9.41 40.58 -52.29
C THR A 83 -9.33 39.15 -52.82
N SER A 84 -9.38 38.18 -51.97
CA SER A 84 -9.34 36.74 -52.34
C SER A 84 -10.76 36.21 -52.57
N ARG A 85 -10.89 35.21 -53.48
CA ARG A 85 -12.18 34.63 -53.86
C ARG A 85 -12.47 33.26 -53.21
N THR A 86 -11.43 32.60 -52.78
CA THR A 86 -11.53 31.25 -52.15
C THR A 86 -10.73 31.22 -50.86
N ASP A 87 -11.16 30.34 -49.91
CA ASP A 87 -10.46 30.17 -48.63
C ASP A 87 -9.04 29.64 -48.85
N GLU A 88 -8.82 28.79 -49.85
CA GLU A 88 -7.50 28.28 -50.22
C GLU A 88 -6.52 29.39 -50.64
N GLU A 89 -6.99 30.39 -51.43
CA GLU A 89 -6.18 31.54 -51.77
C GLU A 89 -5.85 32.38 -50.53
N ILE A 90 -6.75 32.50 -49.59
CA ILE A 90 -6.54 33.24 -48.34
C ILE A 90 -5.46 32.55 -47.50
N LEU A 91 -5.59 31.22 -47.29
CA LEU A 91 -4.65 30.41 -46.52
C LEU A 91 -3.24 30.45 -47.13
N THR A 92 -3.14 30.38 -48.46
CA THR A 92 -1.85 30.50 -49.18
C THR A 92 -1.20 31.85 -48.92
N LYS A 93 -1.96 32.95 -49.04
CA LYS A 93 -1.44 34.29 -48.76
C LYS A 93 -1.09 34.52 -47.30
N PHE A 94 -1.83 33.95 -46.37
CA PHE A 94 -1.51 34.00 -44.94
C PHE A 94 -0.20 33.28 -44.62
N ASN A 95 0.04 32.14 -45.27
CA ASN A 95 1.31 31.43 -45.15
C ASN A 95 2.47 32.22 -45.74
N ASP A 96 2.31 32.75 -46.97
CA ASP A 96 3.36 33.48 -47.70
C ASP A 96 3.77 34.81 -47.02
N GLU A 97 2.79 35.57 -46.48
CA GLU A 97 3.05 36.88 -45.87
C GLU A 97 3.39 36.83 -44.39
N PHE A 98 2.78 35.91 -43.61
CA PHE A 98 2.86 35.91 -42.16
C PHE A 98 3.38 34.58 -41.58
N GLY A 99 3.59 33.54 -42.41
CA GLY A 99 3.98 32.22 -41.93
C GLY A 99 2.88 31.50 -41.13
N ILE A 100 1.61 31.90 -41.35
CA ILE A 100 0.43 31.32 -40.69
C ILE A 100 0.10 30.00 -41.37
N ASP A 101 0.01 28.93 -40.61
CA ASP A 101 -0.36 27.60 -41.13
C ASP A 101 -1.89 27.45 -41.35
N GLU A 102 -2.29 26.36 -41.98
CA GLU A 102 -3.68 26.07 -42.33
C GLU A 102 -4.61 26.13 -41.10
N LYS A 103 -4.18 25.51 -39.98
CA LYS A 103 -4.98 25.43 -38.72
C LYS A 103 -5.14 26.79 -38.07
N GLN A 104 -4.09 27.61 -38.09
CA GLN A 104 -4.12 28.96 -37.60
C GLN A 104 -5.02 29.83 -38.52
N GLY A 105 -4.89 29.64 -39.82
CA GLY A 105 -5.70 30.35 -40.84
C GLY A 105 -7.19 30.02 -40.70
N GLU A 106 -7.57 28.77 -40.52
CA GLU A 106 -8.95 28.37 -40.26
C GLU A 106 -9.49 29.01 -38.97
N ALA A 107 -8.69 29.06 -37.91
CA ALA A 107 -9.06 29.71 -36.67
C ALA A 107 -9.29 31.20 -36.83
N ILE A 108 -8.46 31.90 -37.68
CA ILE A 108 -8.61 33.32 -38.01
C ILE A 108 -9.89 33.54 -38.82
N LEU A 109 -10.15 32.74 -39.85
CA LEU A 109 -11.36 32.83 -40.69
C LEU A 109 -12.65 32.58 -39.88
N SER A 110 -12.61 31.69 -38.90
CA SER A 110 -13.75 31.41 -38.01
C SER A 110 -13.94 32.45 -36.90
N MET A 111 -13.02 33.44 -36.78
CA MET A 111 -13.05 34.43 -35.72
C MET A 111 -14.20 35.43 -35.91
N GLN A 112 -14.98 35.63 -34.83
CA GLN A 112 -16.04 36.63 -34.84
C GLN A 112 -15.47 38.06 -34.81
N LEU A 113 -16.07 38.98 -35.56
CA LEU A 113 -15.67 40.41 -35.61
C LEU A 113 -15.59 41.08 -34.23
N ARG A 114 -16.39 40.65 -33.28
CA ARG A 114 -16.37 41.11 -31.87
C ARG A 114 -15.04 40.88 -31.18
N ARG A 115 -14.27 39.87 -31.61
CA ARG A 115 -12.96 39.51 -31.02
C ARG A 115 -11.83 40.41 -31.53
N LEU A 116 -12.09 41.28 -32.49
CA LEU A 116 -11.12 42.24 -32.99
C LEU A 116 -10.96 43.50 -32.09
N SER A 117 -11.67 43.56 -30.96
CA SER A 117 -11.54 44.63 -29.99
C SER A 117 -10.23 44.54 -29.19
N GLY A 118 -9.65 45.69 -28.80
CA GLY A 118 -8.42 45.73 -28.00
C GLY A 118 -8.50 44.93 -26.67
N LEU A 119 -9.68 44.90 -26.05
CA LEU A 119 -9.94 44.06 -24.86
C LEU A 119 -9.79 42.55 -25.12
N SER A 120 -10.03 42.09 -26.35
CA SER A 120 -9.85 40.71 -26.74
C SER A 120 -8.39 40.38 -27.00
N TYR A 121 -7.64 41.33 -27.56
CA TYR A 121 -6.19 41.20 -27.75
C TYR A 121 -5.46 41.01 -26.42
N GLU A 122 -5.75 41.84 -25.40
CA GLU A 122 -5.14 41.70 -24.06
C GLU A 122 -5.44 40.33 -23.43
N LYS A 123 -6.65 39.82 -23.61
CA LYS A 123 -7.03 38.47 -23.10
C LYS A 123 -6.27 37.37 -23.82
N ILE A 124 -6.10 37.46 -25.13
CA ILE A 124 -5.35 36.46 -25.91
C ILE A 124 -3.88 36.45 -25.48
N CYS A 125 -3.28 37.64 -25.31
CA CYS A 125 -1.92 37.72 -24.81
C CYS A 125 -1.75 37.16 -23.41
N ALA A 126 -2.67 37.46 -22.49
CA ALA A 126 -2.63 36.95 -21.13
C ALA A 126 -2.80 35.42 -21.11
N GLU A 127 -3.75 34.86 -21.88
CA GLU A 127 -3.96 33.41 -22.02
C GLU A 127 -2.70 32.73 -22.59
N LEU A 128 -2.07 33.34 -23.58
CA LEU A 128 -0.86 32.81 -24.21
C LEU A 128 0.33 32.81 -23.23
N ASP A 129 0.48 33.86 -22.43
CA ASP A 129 1.53 33.94 -21.40
C ASP A 129 1.33 32.94 -20.28
N GLU A 130 0.08 32.65 -19.91
CA GLU A 130 -0.26 31.58 -18.94
C GLU A 130 0.06 30.19 -19.50
N LEU A 131 -0.38 29.90 -20.74
CA LEU A 131 -0.08 28.62 -21.40
C LEU A 131 1.43 28.39 -21.58
N TYR A 132 2.21 29.40 -21.88
CA TYR A 132 3.66 29.21 -21.94
C TYR A 132 4.27 28.84 -20.60
N LYS A 133 3.78 29.38 -19.48
CA LYS A 133 4.23 29.00 -18.17
C LYS A 133 3.86 27.53 -17.85
N GLU A 134 2.63 27.12 -18.20
CA GLU A 134 2.17 25.76 -18.05
C GLU A 134 2.98 24.79 -18.91
N ILE A 135 3.24 25.09 -20.17
CA ILE A 135 4.07 24.31 -21.09
C ILE A 135 5.49 24.12 -20.53
N ILE A 136 6.10 25.20 -19.97
CA ILE A 136 7.42 25.10 -19.35
C ILE A 136 7.40 24.17 -18.14
N ASP A 137 6.39 24.27 -17.26
CA ASP A 137 6.26 23.40 -16.09
C ASP A 137 6.01 21.94 -16.49
N LEU A 138 5.13 21.69 -17.47
CA LEU A 138 4.86 20.34 -17.98
C LEU A 138 6.11 19.70 -18.61
N LYS A 139 6.91 20.48 -19.34
CA LYS A 139 8.21 20.03 -19.89
C LYS A 139 9.21 19.71 -18.78
N ASP A 140 9.26 20.51 -17.73
CA ASP A 140 10.11 20.25 -16.55
C ASP A 140 9.69 18.97 -15.82
N ILE A 141 8.38 18.73 -15.63
CA ILE A 141 7.86 17.50 -15.03
C ILE A 141 8.26 16.27 -15.84
N LEU A 142 8.18 16.34 -17.18
CA LEU A 142 8.57 15.22 -18.07
C LEU A 142 10.08 14.95 -18.05
N ALA A 143 10.90 15.99 -17.91
CA ALA A 143 12.36 15.90 -17.89
C ALA A 143 12.89 15.41 -16.54
N ASN A 144 12.23 15.75 -15.43
CA ASN A 144 12.73 15.52 -14.07
C ASN A 144 11.93 14.45 -13.32
N HIS A 145 12.52 13.27 -13.16
CA HIS A 145 11.92 12.16 -12.42
C HIS A 145 11.55 12.52 -10.96
N SER A 146 12.35 13.36 -10.31
CA SER A 146 12.09 13.81 -8.93
C SER A 146 10.78 14.60 -8.81
N ARG A 147 10.43 15.43 -9.83
CA ARG A 147 9.17 16.17 -9.89
C ARG A 147 7.97 15.23 -9.98
N VAL A 148 8.09 14.16 -10.78
CA VAL A 148 7.04 13.13 -10.89
C VAL A 148 6.80 12.47 -9.54
N LEU A 149 7.87 12.09 -8.81
CA LEU A 149 7.75 11.49 -7.48
C LEU A 149 7.14 12.45 -6.45
N GLU A 150 7.44 13.74 -6.55
CA GLU A 150 6.84 14.77 -5.69
C GLU A 150 5.33 14.90 -5.92
N ILE A 151 4.88 14.87 -7.18
CA ILE A 151 3.45 14.87 -7.54
C ILE A 151 2.77 13.63 -6.94
N ILE A 152 3.34 12.44 -7.12
CA ILE A 152 2.82 11.20 -6.53
C ILE A 152 2.68 11.32 -5.01
N LYS A 153 3.73 11.82 -4.35
CA LYS A 153 3.73 12.02 -2.90
C LYS A 153 2.62 12.96 -2.44
N ASN A 154 2.43 14.07 -3.14
CA ASN A 154 1.42 15.06 -2.81
C ASN A 154 0.00 14.51 -3.03
N GLU A 155 -0.27 13.83 -4.14
CA GLU A 155 -1.55 13.19 -4.42
C GLU A 155 -1.88 12.11 -3.38
N LEU A 156 -0.92 11.25 -3.04
CA LEU A 156 -1.11 10.20 -2.02
C LEU A 156 -1.27 10.78 -0.60
N THR A 157 -0.57 11.87 -0.28
CA THR A 157 -0.73 12.55 1.01
C THR A 157 -2.12 13.15 1.14
N ALA A 158 -2.64 13.80 0.10
CA ALA A 158 -4.00 14.33 0.09
C ALA A 158 -5.07 13.22 0.27
N ILE A 159 -4.87 12.06 -0.36
CA ILE A 159 -5.74 10.89 -0.20
C ILE A 159 -5.64 10.36 1.25
N LYS A 160 -4.42 10.24 1.78
CA LYS A 160 -4.19 9.82 3.16
C LYS A 160 -4.92 10.73 4.15
N ASP A 161 -4.76 12.04 4.02
CA ASP A 161 -5.36 13.00 4.95
C ASP A 161 -6.89 12.96 4.93
N LYS A 162 -7.47 12.66 3.76
CA LYS A 162 -8.92 12.58 3.59
C LYS A 162 -9.52 11.25 4.07
N TYR A 163 -8.81 10.13 3.91
CA TYR A 163 -9.36 8.79 4.09
C TYR A 163 -8.62 7.95 5.13
N ASN A 164 -7.65 8.54 5.86
CA ASN A 164 -6.88 7.80 6.86
C ASN A 164 -7.78 7.28 7.99
N ASP A 165 -7.72 5.97 8.22
CA ASP A 165 -8.36 5.32 9.36
C ASP A 165 -7.27 4.74 10.28
N PRO A 166 -7.30 5.00 11.59
CA PRO A 166 -6.31 4.46 12.52
C PRO A 166 -6.42 2.93 12.58
N ARG A 167 -5.26 2.26 12.65
CA ARG A 167 -5.21 0.82 12.78
C ARG A 167 -5.87 0.38 14.10
N ARG A 168 -6.83 -0.54 14.04
CA ARG A 168 -7.55 -1.07 15.21
C ARG A 168 -6.87 -2.26 15.85
N THR A 169 -6.02 -2.98 15.10
CA THR A 169 -5.30 -4.16 15.57
C THR A 169 -3.86 -3.81 15.85
N GLU A 170 -3.33 -4.29 16.95
CA GLU A 170 -1.92 -4.17 17.31
C GLU A 170 -1.08 -5.17 16.53
N ILE A 171 0.12 -4.77 16.13
CA ILE A 171 1.13 -5.67 15.57
C ILE A 171 2.10 -5.97 16.69
N ILE A 172 2.19 -7.23 17.06
CA ILE A 172 3.11 -7.73 18.07
C ILE A 172 3.98 -8.82 17.47
N ASP A 173 5.23 -8.89 17.91
CA ASP A 173 6.07 -10.06 17.68
C ASP A 173 5.70 -11.10 18.74
N GLY A 174 5.30 -12.27 18.33
CA GLY A 174 4.87 -13.33 19.24
C GLY A 174 5.14 -14.71 18.66
N GLU A 175 5.40 -15.64 19.53
CA GLU A 175 5.43 -17.05 19.20
C GLU A 175 3.99 -17.55 19.01
N ILE A 176 3.75 -18.23 17.90
CA ILE A 176 2.40 -18.67 17.47
C ILE A 176 2.04 -20.02 18.08
N ASP A 177 3.04 -20.82 18.49
CA ASP A 177 2.82 -22.15 19.01
C ASP A 177 2.71 -22.14 20.54
N VAL A 178 1.57 -22.64 21.03
CA VAL A 178 1.36 -22.96 22.44
C VAL A 178 1.73 -24.41 22.60
N ASP A 179 2.83 -24.71 23.29
CA ASP A 179 3.27 -26.06 23.57
C ASP A 179 2.34 -26.77 24.56
N ASP A 180 2.35 -28.11 24.56
CA ASP A 180 1.54 -28.88 25.47
C ASP A 180 1.91 -28.62 26.94
N GLU A 181 3.14 -28.21 27.18
CA GLU A 181 3.65 -27.82 28.49
C GLU A 181 2.99 -26.55 29.02
N ASP A 182 2.67 -25.58 28.14
CA ASP A 182 1.99 -24.32 28.50
C ASP A 182 0.54 -24.53 28.97
N LEU A 183 -0.03 -25.70 28.71
CA LEU A 183 -1.37 -26.07 29.18
C LEU A 183 -1.37 -26.66 30.59
N ILE A 184 -0.20 -27.04 31.10
CA ILE A 184 -0.05 -27.63 32.41
C ILE A 184 0.03 -26.51 33.44
N SER A 185 -0.84 -26.53 34.45
CA SER A 185 -0.76 -25.58 35.57
C SER A 185 0.51 -25.79 36.36
N VAL A 186 1.17 -24.69 36.73
CA VAL A 186 2.36 -24.72 37.60
C VAL A 186 1.89 -25.00 39.04
N GLU A 187 2.12 -26.21 39.50
CA GLU A 187 1.74 -26.64 40.83
C GLU A 187 2.86 -27.49 41.45
N ASP A 188 2.96 -27.44 42.78
CA ASP A 188 3.84 -28.33 43.50
C ASP A 188 3.16 -29.70 43.67
N VAL A 189 3.84 -30.74 43.25
CA VAL A 189 3.34 -32.12 43.30
C VAL A 189 4.31 -33.03 44.05
N ILE A 190 3.74 -34.08 44.61
CA ILE A 190 4.50 -35.16 45.20
C ILE A 190 4.45 -36.35 44.24
N ILE A 191 5.61 -36.83 43.85
CA ILE A 191 5.76 -38.08 43.10
C ILE A 191 6.18 -39.16 44.03
N SER A 192 5.38 -40.21 44.06
CA SER A 192 5.67 -41.43 44.84
C SER A 192 6.09 -42.52 43.89
N LEU A 193 7.22 -43.15 44.17
CA LEU A 193 7.76 -44.30 43.47
C LEU A 193 7.67 -45.54 44.38
N SER A 194 7.14 -46.62 43.86
CA SER A 194 7.13 -47.91 44.57
C SER A 194 8.32 -48.77 44.18
N SER A 195 8.66 -49.73 45.02
CA SER A 195 9.76 -50.71 44.78
C SER A 195 9.53 -51.56 43.52
N ASN A 196 8.29 -51.77 43.12
CA ASN A 196 7.92 -52.46 41.89
C ASN A 196 7.88 -51.56 40.65
N GLY A 197 8.32 -50.28 40.78
CA GLY A 197 8.43 -49.35 39.66
C GLY A 197 7.14 -48.58 39.30
N TYR A 198 6.10 -48.61 40.12
CA TYR A 198 4.90 -47.82 39.91
C TYR A 198 5.12 -46.36 40.34
N ILE A 199 4.75 -45.41 39.49
CA ILE A 199 4.85 -43.97 39.77
C ILE A 199 3.44 -43.37 39.87
N LYS A 200 3.24 -42.51 40.88
CA LYS A 200 2.02 -41.74 41.04
C LYS A 200 2.33 -40.28 41.36
N ARG A 201 1.64 -39.37 40.70
CA ARG A 201 1.70 -37.94 40.95
C ARG A 201 0.45 -37.45 41.69
N LEU A 202 0.63 -36.70 42.78
CA LEU A 202 -0.46 -36.06 43.53
C LEU A 202 -0.09 -34.61 43.85
N PRO A 203 -1.04 -33.65 43.74
CA PRO A 203 -0.82 -32.27 44.21
C PRO A 203 -0.49 -32.28 45.72
N VAL A 204 0.43 -31.40 46.13
CA VAL A 204 0.80 -31.26 47.56
C VAL A 204 -0.40 -30.95 48.42
N ASN A 205 -1.38 -30.22 47.92
CA ASN A 205 -2.63 -29.89 48.61
C ASN A 205 -3.49 -31.10 48.98
N THR A 206 -3.23 -32.26 48.41
CA THR A 206 -3.91 -33.50 48.77
C THR A 206 -3.51 -33.96 50.18
N TYR A 207 -2.29 -33.65 50.61
CA TYR A 207 -1.75 -33.99 51.92
C TYR A 207 -2.03 -32.86 52.92
N LYS A 208 -3.28 -32.79 53.38
CA LYS A 208 -3.70 -31.80 54.40
C LYS A 208 -3.19 -32.24 55.79
N THR A 209 -2.79 -31.22 56.58
CA THR A 209 -2.44 -31.41 57.99
C THR A 209 -3.62 -32.02 58.74
N GLN A 210 -3.36 -33.10 59.50
CA GLN A 210 -4.39 -33.76 60.27
C GLN A 210 -4.17 -33.54 61.77
N ASN A 211 -5.26 -33.36 62.50
CA ASN A 211 -5.27 -33.27 63.96
C ASN A 211 -5.18 -34.67 64.58
N ARG A 212 -4.98 -34.73 65.94
CA ARG A 212 -4.98 -35.97 66.68
C ARG A 212 -6.25 -36.77 66.41
N GLY A 213 -6.10 -38.07 65.99
CA GLY A 213 -7.23 -38.93 65.64
C GLY A 213 -7.63 -38.93 64.16
N GLY A 214 -6.93 -38.21 63.28
CA GLY A 214 -7.12 -38.27 61.85
C GLY A 214 -6.85 -39.68 61.26
N ARG A 215 -7.58 -40.01 60.17
CA ARG A 215 -7.47 -41.36 59.54
C ARG A 215 -6.28 -41.48 58.57
N GLY A 216 -5.42 -40.52 58.48
CA GLY A 216 -4.35 -40.51 57.48
C GLY A 216 -4.85 -40.26 56.03
N ILE A 217 -3.94 -39.96 55.11
CA ILE A 217 -4.25 -39.81 53.69
C ILE A 217 -3.50 -40.91 52.93
N LYS A 218 -4.22 -41.69 52.13
CA LYS A 218 -3.64 -42.73 51.31
C LYS A 218 -3.14 -42.10 50.00
N GLY A 219 -1.84 -41.91 49.89
CA GLY A 219 -1.21 -41.31 48.70
C GLY A 219 -1.24 -42.22 47.48
N MET A 220 -0.95 -43.51 47.67
CA MET A 220 -0.90 -44.51 46.61
C MET A 220 -1.56 -45.83 47.09
N THR A 221 -2.24 -46.49 46.18
CA THR A 221 -2.72 -47.87 46.44
C THR A 221 -1.64 -48.81 45.94
N LEU A 222 -1.07 -49.58 46.84
CA LEU A 222 0.00 -50.54 46.53
C LEU A 222 -0.60 -51.93 46.33
N ASN A 223 0.04 -52.81 45.55
CA ASN A 223 -0.25 -54.19 45.40
C ASN A 223 0.27 -54.95 46.63
N GLU A 224 -0.11 -56.21 46.77
CA GLU A 224 0.44 -57.12 47.81
C GLU A 224 1.96 -57.20 47.59
N ASP A 225 2.75 -56.98 48.63
CA ASP A 225 4.22 -57.01 48.68
C ASP A 225 4.92 -55.76 48.01
N ASP A 226 4.20 -54.71 47.72
CA ASP A 226 4.81 -53.44 47.19
C ASP A 226 4.92 -52.38 48.30
N ILE A 227 6.01 -51.65 48.33
CA ILE A 227 6.26 -50.60 49.32
C ILE A 227 6.66 -49.30 48.59
N ILE A 228 6.35 -48.12 49.17
CA ILE A 228 6.83 -46.84 48.65
C ILE A 228 8.33 -46.71 48.96
N ASP A 229 9.11 -46.68 47.93
CA ASP A 229 10.57 -46.50 48.00
C ASP A 229 10.99 -45.04 48.15
N GLN A 230 10.41 -44.19 47.32
CA GLN A 230 10.78 -42.74 47.29
C GLN A 230 9.57 -41.85 47.16
N ASN A 231 9.66 -40.66 47.79
CA ASN A 231 8.75 -39.55 47.63
C ASN A 231 9.56 -38.30 47.29
N ILE A 232 9.27 -37.67 46.16
CA ILE A 232 9.97 -36.50 45.71
C ILE A 232 8.95 -35.39 45.53
N THR A 233 9.24 -34.20 46.07
CA THR A 233 8.43 -33.00 45.82
C THR A 233 9.05 -32.22 44.69
N MET A 234 8.27 -31.85 43.67
CA MET A 234 8.72 -31.11 42.52
C MET A 234 7.57 -30.30 41.89
N SER A 235 7.93 -29.36 41.03
CA SER A 235 6.95 -28.63 40.20
C SER A 235 6.46 -29.52 39.04
N THR A 236 5.23 -29.28 38.58
CA THR A 236 4.68 -29.90 37.36
C THR A 236 5.52 -29.62 36.11
N HIS A 237 6.30 -28.53 36.09
CA HIS A 237 7.21 -28.12 34.99
C HIS A 237 8.64 -28.68 35.17
N CYS A 238 8.87 -29.60 36.13
CA CYS A 238 10.14 -30.28 36.27
C CYS A 238 10.20 -31.55 35.42
N LEU A 239 11.40 -31.86 34.94
CA LEU A 239 11.68 -33.13 34.27
C LEU A 239 12.11 -34.20 35.29
N LEU A 240 11.53 -35.37 35.20
CA LEU A 240 11.94 -36.58 35.97
C LEU A 240 12.77 -37.47 35.06
N TYR A 241 14.04 -37.62 35.37
CA TYR A 241 14.93 -38.54 34.67
C TYR A 241 14.94 -39.89 35.35
N THR A 242 14.77 -40.91 34.56
CA THR A 242 15.00 -42.32 35.02
C THR A 242 16.45 -42.69 34.80
N SER A 243 17.01 -43.52 35.68
CA SER A 243 18.33 -44.10 35.42
C SER A 243 18.27 -45.01 34.21
N PRO A 244 19.32 -45.01 33.35
CA PRO A 244 19.34 -45.91 32.21
C PRO A 244 19.22 -47.37 32.67
N SER A 245 18.35 -48.12 31.98
CA SER A 245 18.20 -49.54 32.21
C SER A 245 19.47 -50.27 31.79
N PRO A 246 19.92 -51.30 32.53
CA PRO A 246 21.05 -52.11 32.09
C PRO A 246 20.77 -52.90 30.81
N ARG A 247 19.59 -52.76 30.23
CA ARG A 247 19.14 -53.41 28.97
C ARG A 247 19.14 -52.45 27.76
N ASP A 248 19.38 -51.18 27.96
CA ASP A 248 19.59 -50.19 26.94
C ASP A 248 21.13 -49.99 26.73
#